data_26888fd8087c5a35060ab00d560ee651
#
_entry.id   26888fd8087c5a35060ab00d560ee651
#
_cell.length_a   1.000
_cell.length_b   1.000
_cell.length_c   1.000
_cell.angle_alpha   90.00
_cell.angle_beta   90.00
_cell.angle_gamma   90.00
#
_symmetry.space_group_name_H-M   'P 1'
#
loop_
_entity.id
_entity.type
_entity.pdbx_description
1 polymer ?
#
loop_
_entity_poly.entity_id
_entity_poly.type
_entity_poly.pdbx_seq_one_letter_code
_entity_poly.pdbx_strand_id
1 'polypeptide(L)'
;MSSRPPLPPFTEETAIQKVRLAEDGWNTRDPEKVALAYTVDSRWRNRAEFATGREQIVAFLTRKWTRELDYRLIKELWAFRDNRIAVRFAYEYHDDSGNWFRAYGNENWEFDQEGLMYARHASINELCIRESDRKFHWPLGRRPDEHMGLSALGL
;
A
#
# COMPACT_ATOMS: atom_id res chain seq x y z
N MET A 1 22.41 -8.01 4.12
CA MET A 1 21.08 -7.54 3.69
C MET A 1 20.25 -8.70 3.23
N SER A 2 19.12 -8.85 3.83
CA SER A 2 18.19 -9.90 3.42
C SER A 2 17.45 -9.48 2.16
N SER A 3 17.34 -10.39 1.20
CA SER A 3 16.53 -10.15 0.02
C SER A 3 15.06 -10.32 0.35
N ARG A 4 14.21 -9.76 -0.51
CA ARG A 4 12.75 -9.86 -0.39
C ARG A 4 12.14 -10.38 -1.68
N PRO A 5 12.11 -11.69 -1.83
CA PRO A 5 11.43 -12.29 -2.98
C PRO A 5 9.94 -11.95 -3.01
N PRO A 6 9.32 -11.96 -4.19
CA PRO A 6 9.93 -12.24 -5.48
C PRO A 6 10.86 -11.14 -5.94
N LEU A 7 11.90 -11.54 -6.68
CA LEU A 7 12.94 -10.64 -7.19
C LEU A 7 12.66 -10.24 -8.63
N PRO A 8 13.07 -9.01 -9.04
CA PRO A 8 13.00 -8.68 -10.46
C PRO A 8 13.97 -9.50 -11.30
N PRO A 9 13.75 -9.68 -12.61
CA PRO A 9 12.62 -9.14 -13.35
C PRO A 9 11.32 -9.87 -13.03
N PHE A 10 10.23 -9.13 -12.96
CA PHE A 10 8.95 -9.72 -12.58
C PHE A 10 8.26 -10.38 -13.77
N THR A 11 7.49 -11.43 -13.48
CA THR A 11 6.49 -12.00 -14.37
C THR A 11 5.12 -11.53 -13.89
N GLU A 12 4.07 -11.81 -14.65
CA GLU A 12 2.71 -11.48 -14.18
C GLU A 12 2.43 -12.12 -12.81
N GLU A 13 2.76 -13.39 -12.66
CA GLU A 13 2.55 -14.12 -11.42
C GLU A 13 3.32 -13.50 -10.25
N THR A 14 4.61 -13.22 -10.44
CA THR A 14 5.43 -12.67 -9.36
C THR A 14 5.10 -11.21 -9.07
N ALA A 15 4.66 -10.45 -10.08
CA ALA A 15 4.18 -9.08 -9.86
C ALA A 15 2.90 -9.10 -9.00
N ILE A 16 1.96 -9.98 -9.30
CA ILE A 16 0.74 -10.16 -8.48
C ILE A 16 1.11 -10.51 -7.05
N GLN A 17 2.05 -11.43 -6.87
CA GLN A 17 2.53 -11.84 -5.56
C GLN A 17 3.15 -10.66 -4.81
N LYS A 18 3.97 -9.85 -5.49
CA LYS A 18 4.60 -8.68 -4.90
C LYS A 18 3.57 -7.64 -4.44
N VAL A 19 2.54 -7.43 -5.25
CA VAL A 19 1.44 -6.50 -4.91
C VAL A 19 0.70 -6.99 -3.66
N ARG A 20 0.40 -8.29 -3.58
CA ARG A 20 -0.28 -8.86 -2.43
C ARG A 20 0.55 -8.75 -1.15
N LEU A 21 1.85 -9.01 -1.24
CA LEU A 21 2.75 -8.88 -0.09
C LEU A 21 2.79 -7.43 0.42
N ALA A 22 2.80 -6.47 -0.48
CA ALA A 22 2.76 -5.05 -0.11
C ALA A 22 1.44 -4.70 0.58
N GLU A 23 0.32 -5.15 0.03
CA GLU A 23 -0.99 -4.96 0.66
C GLU A 23 -1.01 -5.55 2.08
N ASP A 24 -0.53 -6.79 2.23
CA ASP A 24 -0.51 -7.46 3.52
C ASP A 24 0.36 -6.70 4.54
N GLY A 25 1.52 -6.22 4.09
CA GLY A 25 2.42 -5.45 4.94
C GLY A 25 1.78 -4.17 5.46
N TRP A 26 1.15 -3.39 4.58
CA TRP A 26 0.50 -2.15 4.97
C TRP A 26 -0.72 -2.40 5.87
N ASN A 27 -1.44 -3.49 5.66
CA ASN A 27 -2.58 -3.85 6.51
C ASN A 27 -2.17 -4.24 7.94
N THR A 28 -0.90 -4.46 8.20
CA THR A 28 -0.41 -4.63 9.57
C THR A 28 -0.46 -3.32 10.36
N ARG A 29 -0.40 -2.19 9.67
CA ARG A 29 -0.34 -0.85 10.25
C ARG A 29 0.85 -0.70 11.21
N ASP A 30 1.94 -1.39 10.89
CA ASP A 30 3.18 -1.38 11.67
C ASP A 30 4.26 -0.65 10.86
N PRO A 31 4.56 0.62 11.19
CA PRO A 31 5.53 1.42 10.42
C PRO A 31 6.91 0.79 10.31
N GLU A 32 7.42 0.23 11.41
CA GLU A 32 8.74 -0.38 11.42
C GLU A 32 8.81 -1.61 10.51
N LYS A 33 7.76 -2.43 10.56
CA LYS A 33 7.68 -3.62 9.73
C LYS A 33 7.57 -3.26 8.25
N VAL A 34 6.72 -2.29 7.91
CA VAL A 34 6.52 -1.85 6.53
C VAL A 34 7.82 -1.26 5.96
N ALA A 35 8.54 -0.48 6.75
CA ALA A 35 9.77 0.17 6.30
C ALA A 35 10.84 -0.83 5.83
N LEU A 36 10.82 -2.07 6.32
CA LEU A 36 11.80 -3.09 5.93
C LEU A 36 11.65 -3.53 4.47
N ALA A 37 10.54 -3.26 3.82
CA ALA A 37 10.33 -3.57 2.41
C ALA A 37 11.00 -2.56 1.47
N TYR A 38 11.55 -1.49 2.01
CA TYR A 38 12.13 -0.38 1.26
C TYR A 38 13.63 -0.32 1.49
N THR A 39 14.38 0.21 0.50
CA THR A 39 15.81 0.39 0.67
C THR A 39 16.08 1.44 1.74
N VAL A 40 17.29 1.42 2.31
CA VAL A 40 17.65 2.38 3.36
C VAL A 40 17.62 3.82 2.87
N ASP A 41 17.77 4.04 1.57
CA ASP A 41 17.75 5.34 0.91
C ASP A 41 16.52 5.53 0.00
N SER A 42 15.49 4.74 0.20
CA SER A 42 14.27 4.75 -0.62
C SER A 42 13.66 6.15 -0.71
N ARG A 43 13.12 6.47 -1.89
CA ARG A 43 12.51 7.79 -2.13
C ARG A 43 11.04 7.64 -2.43
N TRP A 44 10.24 8.38 -1.68
CA TRP A 44 8.79 8.40 -1.81
C TRP A 44 8.29 9.78 -2.21
N ARG A 45 7.27 9.79 -3.01
CA ARG A 45 6.31 10.89 -3.08
C ARG A 45 4.93 10.31 -2.77
N ASN A 46 4.29 10.81 -1.73
CA ASN A 46 2.93 10.43 -1.37
C ASN A 46 2.06 11.68 -1.42
N ARG A 47 1.16 11.77 -2.39
CA ARG A 47 0.44 13.01 -2.71
C ARG A 47 1.47 14.09 -3.06
N ALA A 48 1.57 15.11 -2.25
CA ALA A 48 2.54 16.20 -2.42
C ALA A 48 3.69 16.15 -1.40
N GLU A 49 3.72 15.12 -0.55
CA GLU A 49 4.75 14.97 0.48
C GLU A 49 5.86 14.03 -0.01
N PHE A 50 7.11 14.45 0.21
CA PHE A 50 8.27 13.64 -0.13
C PHE A 50 8.90 13.07 1.13
N ALA A 51 9.36 11.84 1.07
CA ALA A 51 10.07 11.17 2.17
C ALA A 51 11.27 10.43 1.60
N THR A 52 12.41 10.53 2.25
CA THR A 52 13.64 9.84 1.87
C THR A 52 14.17 9.04 3.05
N GLY A 53 14.40 7.74 2.80
CA GLY A 53 14.97 6.84 3.80
C GLY A 53 13.95 6.28 4.77
N ARG A 54 14.35 5.18 5.41
CA ARG A 54 13.46 4.43 6.29
C ARG A 54 12.97 5.24 7.48
N GLU A 55 13.83 6.10 8.04
CA GLU A 55 13.45 6.92 9.19
C GLU A 55 12.28 7.83 8.84
N GLN A 56 12.34 8.52 7.69
CA GLN A 56 11.25 9.39 7.24
C GLN A 56 10.01 8.58 6.86
N ILE A 57 10.19 7.39 6.30
CA ILE A 57 9.07 6.48 5.98
C ILE A 57 8.35 6.09 7.27
N VAL A 58 9.07 5.69 8.30
CA VAL A 58 8.49 5.32 9.60
C VAL A 58 7.72 6.50 10.19
N ALA A 59 8.30 7.70 10.15
CA ALA A 59 7.65 8.91 10.66
C ALA A 59 6.35 9.20 9.90
N PHE A 60 6.37 9.08 8.57
CA PHE A 60 5.19 9.25 7.72
C PHE A 60 4.09 8.25 8.10
N LEU A 61 4.44 6.97 8.18
CA LEU A 61 3.47 5.91 8.46
C LEU A 61 2.92 6.01 9.88
N THR A 62 3.74 6.43 10.83
CA THR A 62 3.29 6.66 12.21
C THR A 62 2.21 7.73 12.26
N ARG A 63 2.42 8.86 11.56
CA ARG A 63 1.38 9.90 11.47
C ARG A 63 0.13 9.39 10.78
N LYS A 64 0.30 8.64 9.70
CA LYS A 64 -0.82 8.09 8.92
C LYS A 64 -1.72 7.23 9.79
N TRP A 65 -1.17 6.22 10.45
CA TRP A 65 -1.99 5.26 11.21
C TRP A 65 -2.37 5.73 12.60
N THR A 66 -1.83 6.83 13.06
CA THR A 66 -2.35 7.54 14.23
C THR A 66 -3.67 8.24 13.89
N ARG A 67 -3.82 8.73 12.66
CA ARG A 67 -4.99 9.48 12.21
C ARG A 67 -6.00 8.63 11.46
N GLU A 68 -5.54 7.62 10.72
CA GLU A 68 -6.40 6.76 9.90
C GLU A 68 -6.70 5.48 10.67
N LEU A 69 -7.85 5.50 11.37
CA LEU A 69 -8.23 4.41 12.26
C LEU A 69 -9.00 3.33 11.50
N ASP A 70 -8.87 2.08 11.97
CA ASP A 70 -9.51 0.91 11.36
C ASP A 70 -9.21 0.78 9.87
N TYR A 71 -8.01 1.15 9.46
CA TYR A 71 -7.52 1.18 8.09
C TYR A 71 -7.51 -0.21 7.45
N ARG A 72 -8.07 -0.29 6.26
CA ARG A 72 -8.08 -1.51 5.43
C ARG A 72 -7.79 -1.13 3.99
N LEU A 73 -6.87 -1.86 3.38
CA LEU A 73 -6.31 -1.56 2.06
C LEU A 73 -6.47 -2.75 1.12
N ILE A 74 -6.85 -2.46 -0.12
CA ILE A 74 -6.80 -3.44 -1.22
C ILE A 74 -5.97 -2.85 -2.35
N LYS A 75 -5.01 -3.63 -2.85
CA LYS A 75 -4.21 -3.27 -4.02
C LYS A 75 -4.50 -4.24 -5.16
N GLU A 76 -4.29 -3.74 -6.39
CA GLU A 76 -4.45 -4.54 -7.59
C GLU A 76 -3.34 -4.20 -8.57
N LEU A 77 -2.70 -5.23 -9.13
CA LEU A 77 -1.70 -5.05 -10.18
C LEU A 77 -2.36 -4.38 -11.40
N TRP A 78 -1.74 -3.30 -11.91
CA TRP A 78 -2.18 -2.69 -13.16
C TRP A 78 -1.30 -3.09 -14.32
N ALA A 79 0.03 -2.94 -14.15
CA ALA A 79 1.00 -3.30 -15.17
C ALA A 79 2.37 -3.52 -14.52
N PHE A 80 3.26 -4.20 -15.24
CA PHE A 80 4.63 -4.40 -14.77
C PHE A 80 5.59 -4.44 -15.96
N ARG A 81 6.85 -4.17 -15.68
CA ARG A 81 7.92 -4.31 -16.67
C ARG A 81 9.26 -4.34 -15.92
N ASP A 82 10.05 -5.40 -16.15
CA ASP A 82 11.37 -5.58 -15.54
C ASP A 82 11.30 -5.46 -14.01
N ASN A 83 11.82 -4.36 -13.43
CA ASN A 83 11.82 -4.12 -11.98
C ASN A 83 10.77 -3.08 -11.55
N ARG A 84 9.79 -2.79 -12.42
CA ARG A 84 8.75 -1.77 -12.16
C ARG A 84 7.38 -2.40 -12.10
N ILE A 85 6.58 -1.91 -11.16
CA ILE A 85 5.18 -2.35 -11.01
C ILE A 85 4.30 -1.12 -10.85
N ALA A 86 3.23 -1.05 -11.66
CA ALA A 86 2.19 -0.04 -11.52
C ALA A 86 0.99 -0.67 -10.82
N VAL A 87 0.44 0.01 -9.83
CA VAL A 87 -0.59 -0.51 -8.93
C VAL A 87 -1.71 0.51 -8.81
N ARG A 88 -2.94 0.01 -8.77
CA ARG A 88 -4.06 0.81 -8.30
C ARG A 88 -4.50 0.28 -6.94
N PHE A 89 -5.04 1.15 -6.10
CA PHE A 89 -5.45 0.74 -4.77
C PHE A 89 -6.59 1.60 -4.25
N ALA A 90 -7.23 1.10 -3.20
CA ALA A 90 -8.18 1.87 -2.42
C ALA A 90 -8.05 1.45 -0.96
N TYR A 91 -8.35 2.38 -0.05
CA TYR A 91 -8.41 2.05 1.35
C TYR A 91 -9.53 2.81 2.05
N GLU A 92 -10.01 2.23 3.13
CA GLU A 92 -11.05 2.83 3.95
C GLU A 92 -10.52 3.01 5.38
N TYR A 93 -10.91 4.10 6.00
CA TYR A 93 -10.54 4.41 7.37
C TYR A 93 -11.53 5.42 7.94
N HIS A 94 -11.48 5.62 9.26
CA HIS A 94 -12.22 6.71 9.88
C HIS A 94 -11.27 7.57 10.71
N ASP A 95 -11.69 8.80 10.98
CA ASP A 95 -10.97 9.69 11.89
C ASP A 95 -11.44 9.46 13.35
N ASP A 96 -10.90 10.23 14.29
CA ASP A 96 -11.24 10.10 15.71
C ASP A 96 -12.63 10.67 16.04
N SER A 97 -13.28 11.31 15.08
CA SER A 97 -14.66 11.80 15.22
C SER A 97 -15.68 10.86 14.57
N GLY A 98 -15.22 9.71 14.05
CA GLY A 98 -16.11 8.73 13.45
C GLY A 98 -16.50 9.01 12.00
N ASN A 99 -15.84 9.94 11.34
CA ASN A 99 -16.08 10.21 9.92
C ASN A 99 -15.33 9.19 9.07
N TRP A 100 -16.05 8.50 8.19
CA TRP A 100 -15.44 7.50 7.30
C TRP A 100 -15.01 8.11 5.98
N PHE A 101 -13.93 7.57 5.43
CA PHE A 101 -13.34 8.00 4.17
C PHE A 101 -12.99 6.79 3.31
N ARG A 102 -13.06 6.98 1.98
CA ARG A 102 -12.45 6.05 1.03
C ARG A 102 -11.47 6.82 0.17
N ALA A 103 -10.26 6.29 0.07
CA ALA A 103 -9.21 6.85 -0.76
C ALA A 103 -8.98 5.94 -1.96
N TYR A 104 -8.77 6.56 -3.12
CA TYR A 104 -8.42 5.86 -4.36
C TYR A 104 -7.03 6.33 -4.78
N GLY A 105 -6.18 5.38 -5.15
CA GLY A 105 -4.82 5.75 -5.52
C GLY A 105 -4.27 4.94 -6.68
N ASN A 106 -3.28 5.56 -7.31
CA ASN A 106 -2.43 4.91 -8.30
C ASN A 106 -1.00 5.13 -7.85
N GLU A 107 -0.17 4.10 -7.92
CA GLU A 107 1.22 4.24 -7.53
C GLU A 107 2.13 3.50 -8.48
N ASN A 108 3.35 3.99 -8.56
CA ASN A 108 4.41 3.41 -9.35
C ASN A 108 5.53 2.98 -8.42
N TRP A 109 6.02 1.75 -8.61
CA TRP A 109 7.07 1.16 -7.80
C TRP A 109 8.28 0.82 -8.66
N GLU A 110 9.46 0.96 -8.06
CA GLU A 110 10.69 0.48 -8.67
C GLU A 110 11.54 -0.23 -7.61
N PHE A 111 12.10 -1.40 -7.96
CA PHE A 111 12.77 -2.29 -7.02
C PHE A 111 14.24 -2.46 -7.39
N ASP A 112 15.08 -2.69 -6.38
CA ASP A 112 16.45 -3.11 -6.61
C ASP A 112 16.54 -4.62 -6.84
N GLN A 113 17.73 -5.13 -7.06
CA GLN A 113 17.94 -6.55 -7.37
C GLN A 113 17.63 -7.47 -6.18
N GLU A 114 17.60 -6.93 -4.98
CA GLU A 114 17.28 -7.68 -3.76
C GLU A 114 15.76 -7.69 -3.48
N GLY A 115 14.98 -7.08 -4.33
CA GLY A 115 13.52 -7.03 -4.17
C GLY A 115 13.05 -5.98 -3.18
N LEU A 116 13.89 -5.03 -2.82
CA LEU A 116 13.52 -3.89 -1.99
C LEU A 116 13.10 -2.73 -2.86
N MET A 117 12.06 -2.02 -2.47
CA MET A 117 11.55 -0.89 -3.24
C MET A 117 12.39 0.35 -2.95
N TYR A 118 12.97 0.95 -3.98
CA TYR A 118 13.78 2.17 -3.81
C TYR A 118 13.09 3.44 -4.31
N ALA A 119 11.99 3.31 -5.04
CA ALA A 119 11.20 4.47 -5.48
C ALA A 119 9.71 4.13 -5.43
N ARG A 120 8.92 5.04 -4.89
CA ARG A 120 7.47 4.93 -4.82
C ARG A 120 6.86 6.29 -5.08
N HIS A 121 5.98 6.38 -6.06
CA HIS A 121 5.23 7.60 -6.37
C HIS A 121 3.75 7.29 -6.31
N ALA A 122 3.04 7.91 -5.37
CA ALA A 122 1.62 7.63 -5.15
C ALA A 122 0.79 8.91 -5.27
N SER A 123 -0.22 8.86 -6.12
CA SER A 123 -1.23 9.91 -6.26
C SER A 123 -2.54 9.37 -5.70
N ILE A 124 -3.19 10.15 -4.84
CA ILE A 124 -4.32 9.67 -4.05
C ILE A 124 -5.39 10.75 -4.00
N ASN A 125 -6.64 10.33 -4.26
CA ASN A 125 -7.84 11.15 -4.04
C ASN A 125 -8.69 10.49 -2.98
N GLU A 126 -9.33 11.27 -2.13
CA GLU A 126 -10.23 10.69 -1.13
C GLU A 126 -11.49 11.52 -0.98
N LEU A 127 -12.52 10.86 -0.45
CA LEU A 127 -13.80 11.50 -0.15
C LEU A 127 -14.35 10.93 1.14
N CYS A 128 -15.17 11.74 1.81
CA CYS A 128 -15.95 11.28 2.94
C CYS A 128 -17.08 10.40 2.46
N ILE A 129 -17.30 9.28 3.15
CA ILE A 129 -18.40 8.34 2.84
C ILE A 129 -19.22 8.12 4.11
N ARG A 130 -20.41 7.58 3.97
CA ARG A 130 -21.19 7.10 5.12
C ARG A 130 -20.60 5.77 5.57
N GLU A 131 -20.69 5.47 6.84
CA GLU A 131 -20.27 4.17 7.35
C GLU A 131 -20.97 3.04 6.61
N SER A 132 -22.25 3.22 6.25
CA SER A 132 -23.02 2.24 5.49
C SER A 132 -22.53 2.04 4.06
N ASP A 133 -21.69 2.94 3.54
CA ASP A 133 -21.11 2.82 2.20
C ASP A 133 -19.79 2.06 2.18
N ARG A 134 -19.32 1.60 3.32
CA ARG A 134 -18.07 0.82 3.41
C ARG A 134 -18.20 -0.48 2.61
N LYS A 135 -17.10 -0.83 1.96
CA LYS A 135 -17.02 -2.07 1.16
C LYS A 135 -15.95 -3.04 1.66
N PHE A 136 -15.07 -2.59 2.58
CA PHE A 136 -13.95 -3.39 3.06
C PHE A 136 -14.36 -4.00 4.42
N HIS A 137 -14.82 -5.23 4.37
CA HIS A 137 -15.43 -5.92 5.50
C HIS A 137 -14.64 -7.17 5.88
N TRP A 138 -13.54 -6.99 6.59
CA TRP A 138 -12.82 -8.09 7.22
C TRP A 138 -12.26 -7.60 8.55
N PRO A 139 -11.94 -8.50 9.50
CA PRO A 139 -11.25 -8.11 10.72
C PRO A 139 -9.93 -7.42 10.38
N LEU A 140 -9.49 -6.49 11.23
CA LEU A 140 -8.25 -5.75 10.98
C LEU A 140 -7.08 -6.70 10.72
N GLY A 141 -6.17 -6.28 9.87
CA GLY A 141 -5.03 -7.05 9.45
C GLY A 141 -5.15 -7.51 8.00
N ARG A 142 -4.60 -8.67 7.70
CA ARG A 142 -4.54 -9.21 6.35
C ARG A 142 -5.95 -9.47 5.80
N ARG A 143 -6.19 -9.02 4.57
CA ARG A 143 -7.44 -9.32 3.88
C ARG A 143 -7.53 -10.83 3.60
N PRO A 144 -8.65 -11.49 3.95
CA PRO A 144 -8.84 -12.91 3.61
C PRO A 144 -8.80 -13.12 2.10
N ASP A 145 -8.30 -14.28 1.68
CA ASP A 145 -8.16 -14.58 0.25
C ASP A 145 -9.52 -14.59 -0.48
N GLU A 146 -10.58 -14.98 0.21
CA GLU A 146 -11.95 -15.03 -0.36
C GLU A 146 -12.63 -13.66 -0.42
N HIS A 147 -12.08 -12.62 0.23
CA HIS A 147 -12.66 -11.29 0.14
C HIS A 147 -12.43 -10.70 -1.25
N MET A 148 -13.46 -10.10 -1.83
CA MET A 148 -13.40 -9.52 -3.16
C MET A 148 -12.30 -8.47 -3.28
N GLY A 149 -11.63 -8.43 -4.45
CA GLY A 149 -10.67 -7.39 -4.80
C GLY A 149 -11.37 -6.16 -5.39
N LEU A 150 -10.57 -5.17 -5.81
CA LEU A 150 -11.10 -3.89 -6.28
C LEU A 150 -12.04 -4.03 -7.47
N SER A 151 -11.61 -4.76 -8.50
CA SER A 151 -12.43 -4.91 -9.71
C SER A 151 -13.76 -5.57 -9.40
N ALA A 152 -13.77 -6.60 -8.55
CA ALA A 152 -15.00 -7.29 -8.16
C ALA A 152 -15.91 -6.39 -7.32
N LEU A 153 -15.35 -5.45 -6.56
CA LEU A 153 -16.12 -4.49 -5.77
C LEU A 153 -16.61 -3.31 -6.61
N GLY A 154 -16.19 -3.22 -7.86
CA GLY A 154 -16.56 -2.10 -8.73
C GLY A 154 -15.82 -0.80 -8.42
N LEU A 155 -14.66 -0.92 -7.84
CA LEU A 155 -13.83 0.23 -7.46
C LEU A 155 -12.67 0.46 -8.41
#